data_08a17584951f8737558916df331b5663
#
_entry.id   08a17584951f8737558916df331b5663
#
_cell.length_a   1.000
_cell.length_b   1.000
_cell.length_c   1.000
_cell.angle_alpha   90.00
_cell.angle_beta   90.00
_cell.angle_gamma   90.00
#
_symmetry.space_group_name_H-M   'P 1'
#
loop_
_entity.id
_entity.type
_entity.pdbx_description
1 polymer ?
#
loop_
_entity_poly.entity_id
_entity_poly.type
_entity_poly.pdbx_seq_one_letter_code
_entity_poly.pdbx_strand_id
1 'polypeptide(L)'
;GSEMCIRDRMQTEKIGIDEVLEKEYKLTSWDHDIFHKIMEHWDGIAKPLDGMGQFEPMLARIGAIQKTLEPRFDVGRLLVFCADNGVVAEGISQSPQEVTATCAKNIAAGQTAVGRMASLAGCQIRVYDVGINTRETLCNVIDEKVAHGTKDFYKEPAMDETQMRQALQCGLDAVYACKCDNLDYVCIGEMGIGNTTTSSAVAAALLQKK
;
A
#
# COMPACT_ATOMS: atom_id res chain seq x y z
N GLY A 1 34.00 13.53 16.53
CA GLY A 1 33.71 12.73 15.38
C GLY A 1 32.25 12.90 15.03
N SER A 2 31.96 13.54 13.91
CA SER A 2 30.63 13.85 13.45
C SER A 2 29.79 12.58 13.33
N GLU A 3 28.76 12.47 14.12
CA GLU A 3 27.59 11.65 13.80
C GLU A 3 26.98 12.23 12.52
N MET A 4 27.52 11.77 11.40
CA MET A 4 26.92 12.04 10.11
C MET A 4 25.64 11.23 10.09
N CYS A 5 24.55 11.93 10.34
CA CYS A 5 23.19 11.43 10.42
C CYS A 5 22.95 10.50 9.21
N ILE A 6 22.43 9.29 9.45
CA ILE A 6 22.02 8.34 8.41
C ILE A 6 21.07 9.02 7.40
N ARG A 7 20.42 10.13 7.79
CA ARG A 7 19.63 11.02 6.94
C ARG A 7 20.39 11.57 5.72
N ASP A 8 21.68 11.90 5.85
CA ASP A 8 22.45 12.56 4.76
C ASP A 8 22.97 11.58 3.70
N ARG A 9 22.92 10.28 3.95
CA ARG A 9 23.39 9.26 2.98
C ARG A 9 22.33 8.75 2.02
N MET A 10 21.09 9.20 2.13
CA MET A 10 20.00 8.73 1.30
C MET A 10 19.38 9.87 0.48
N GLN A 11 20.18 10.60 -0.28
CA GLN A 11 19.70 11.09 -1.56
C GLN A 11 19.48 9.86 -2.45
N THR A 12 18.41 9.12 -2.16
CA THR A 12 18.00 8.04 -3.05
C THR A 12 17.37 8.72 -4.26
N GLU A 13 18.05 8.59 -5.39
CA GLU A 13 17.48 8.91 -6.68
C GLU A 13 16.12 8.22 -6.81
N LYS A 14 15.16 8.92 -7.44
CA LYS A 14 13.87 8.36 -7.77
C LYS A 14 14.08 7.18 -8.70
N ILE A 15 13.71 5.97 -8.26
CA ILE A 15 13.89 4.74 -9.03
C ILE A 15 12.75 4.61 -10.04
N GLY A 16 13.07 4.35 -11.31
CA GLY A 16 12.09 4.06 -12.34
C GLY A 16 11.62 2.61 -12.30
N ILE A 17 10.40 2.36 -12.78
CA ILE A 17 9.83 1.01 -12.81
C ILE A 17 10.68 0.03 -13.63
N ASP A 18 11.30 0.48 -14.70
CA ASP A 18 12.15 -0.37 -15.54
C ASP A 18 13.36 -0.89 -14.74
N GLU A 19 13.98 -0.03 -13.95
CA GLU A 19 15.06 -0.43 -13.05
C GLU A 19 14.59 -1.45 -12.00
N VAL A 20 13.36 -1.29 -11.47
CA VAL A 20 12.78 -2.22 -10.49
C VAL A 20 12.50 -3.58 -11.09
N LEU A 21 12.00 -3.64 -12.33
CA LEU A 21 11.65 -4.90 -13.01
C LEU A 21 12.89 -5.67 -13.49
N GLU A 22 14.00 -4.98 -13.74
CA GLU A 22 15.25 -5.58 -14.24
C GLU A 22 16.20 -6.06 -13.13
N LYS A 23 16.04 -5.56 -11.91
CA LYS A 23 16.92 -5.89 -10.78
C LYS A 23 16.34 -6.95 -9.87
N GLU A 24 17.16 -7.94 -9.50
CA GLU A 24 16.92 -8.76 -8.33
C GLU A 24 17.20 -7.94 -7.06
N TYR A 25 16.14 -7.64 -6.30
CA TYR A 25 16.28 -7.00 -4.99
C TYR A 25 16.51 -8.04 -3.91
N LYS A 26 17.70 -8.04 -3.29
CA LYS A 26 17.89 -8.77 -2.05
C LYS A 26 17.23 -8.00 -0.91
N LEU A 27 16.15 -8.57 -0.39
CA LEU A 27 15.56 -8.06 0.84
C LEU A 27 16.60 -8.23 1.98
N THR A 28 16.91 -7.13 2.66
CA THR A 28 17.71 -7.21 3.88
C THR A 28 16.90 -7.94 4.94
N SER A 29 17.49 -8.94 5.58
CA SER A 29 16.85 -9.57 6.73
C SER A 29 16.71 -8.53 7.86
N TRP A 30 15.62 -8.63 8.61
CA TRP A 30 15.46 -7.85 9.83
C TRP A 30 16.49 -8.27 10.90
N ASP A 31 16.75 -7.41 11.87
CA ASP A 31 17.75 -7.61 12.91
C ASP A 31 17.24 -8.62 13.97
N HIS A 32 17.79 -9.84 13.95
CA HIS A 32 17.37 -10.91 14.85
C HIS A 32 17.69 -10.61 16.31
N ASP A 33 18.80 -9.92 16.60
CA ASP A 33 19.18 -9.60 17.98
C ASP A 33 18.20 -8.58 18.59
N ILE A 34 17.80 -7.58 17.82
CA ILE A 34 16.77 -6.62 18.25
C ILE A 34 15.43 -7.33 18.47
N PHE A 35 15.05 -8.23 17.56
CA PHE A 35 13.81 -9.02 17.74
C PHE A 35 13.80 -9.76 19.07
N HIS A 36 14.87 -10.52 19.36
CA HIS A 36 14.96 -11.28 20.60
C HIS A 36 14.95 -10.39 21.84
N LYS A 37 15.67 -9.27 21.82
CA LYS A 37 15.65 -8.32 22.95
C LYS A 37 14.27 -7.73 23.21
N ILE A 38 13.49 -7.45 22.17
CA ILE A 38 12.11 -6.95 22.34
C ILE A 38 11.21 -8.08 22.90
N MET A 39 11.38 -9.33 22.45
CA MET A 39 10.63 -10.46 23.00
C MET A 39 10.98 -10.70 24.48
N GLU A 40 12.27 -10.66 24.86
CA GLU A 40 12.71 -10.72 26.25
C GLU A 40 12.12 -9.58 27.10
N HIS A 41 12.02 -8.38 26.53
CA HIS A 41 11.35 -7.26 27.21
C HIS A 41 9.86 -7.53 27.45
N TRP A 42 9.15 -8.11 26.46
CA TRP A 42 7.76 -8.54 26.61
C TRP A 42 7.58 -9.57 27.73
N ASP A 43 8.49 -10.52 27.83
CA ASP A 43 8.46 -11.56 28.89
C ASP A 43 8.76 -10.99 30.28
N GLY A 44 9.51 -9.88 30.36
CA GLY A 44 9.79 -9.14 31.58
C GLY A 44 8.63 -8.28 32.10
N ILE A 45 7.57 -8.06 31.31
CA ILE A 45 6.40 -7.30 31.73
C ILE A 45 5.46 -8.20 32.54
N ALA A 46 4.82 -7.62 33.58
CA ALA A 46 3.87 -8.33 34.45
C ALA A 46 2.58 -8.66 33.69
N LYS A 47 2.62 -9.67 32.84
CA LYS A 47 1.51 -10.25 32.08
C LYS A 47 1.71 -11.77 31.95
N PRO A 48 0.68 -12.57 31.59
CA PRO A 48 0.92 -13.94 31.17
C PRO A 48 1.91 -14.01 30.00
N LEU A 49 2.78 -15.01 29.95
CA LEU A 49 3.65 -15.26 28.80
C LEU A 49 2.77 -15.40 27.54
N ASP A 50 3.21 -14.77 26.46
CA ASP A 50 2.48 -14.68 25.18
C ASP A 50 1.05 -14.13 25.30
N GLY A 51 0.75 -13.39 26.39
CA GLY A 51 -0.59 -12.92 26.72
C GLY A 51 -1.21 -11.97 25.68
N MET A 52 -0.40 -11.29 24.87
CA MET A 52 -0.84 -10.46 23.74
C MET A 52 -0.85 -11.23 22.41
N GLY A 53 -0.51 -12.53 22.43
CA GLY A 53 -0.50 -13.39 21.25
C GLY A 53 0.40 -12.86 20.13
N GLN A 54 -0.11 -12.81 18.91
CA GLN A 54 0.66 -12.36 17.72
C GLN A 54 1.10 -10.90 17.76
N PHE A 55 0.53 -10.10 18.66
CA PHE A 55 0.89 -8.68 18.76
C PHE A 55 2.34 -8.50 19.21
N GLU A 56 2.83 -9.32 20.13
CA GLU A 56 4.20 -9.24 20.64
C GLU A 56 5.24 -9.49 19.54
N PRO A 57 5.21 -10.62 18.81
CA PRO A 57 6.16 -10.86 17.75
C PRO A 57 6.00 -9.90 16.55
N MET A 58 4.80 -9.35 16.32
CA MET A 58 4.62 -8.32 15.30
C MET A 58 5.38 -7.04 15.67
N LEU A 59 5.24 -6.53 16.89
CA LEU A 59 5.97 -5.34 17.34
C LEU A 59 7.47 -5.59 17.39
N ALA A 60 7.91 -6.77 17.86
CA ALA A 60 9.33 -7.15 17.86
C ALA A 60 9.91 -7.14 16.45
N ARG A 61 9.17 -7.65 15.46
CA ARG A 61 9.58 -7.64 14.05
C ARG A 61 9.68 -6.22 13.49
N ILE A 62 8.75 -5.33 13.86
CA ILE A 62 8.81 -3.93 13.41
C ILE A 62 10.04 -3.24 14.01
N GLY A 63 10.32 -3.41 15.30
CA GLY A 63 11.54 -2.88 15.92
C GLY A 63 12.80 -3.41 15.25
N ALA A 64 12.82 -4.71 14.90
CA ALA A 64 13.92 -5.32 14.17
C ALA A 64 14.11 -4.75 12.75
N ILE A 65 13.03 -4.41 12.05
CA ILE A 65 13.07 -3.72 10.74
C ILE A 65 13.56 -2.29 10.90
N GLN A 66 13.05 -1.57 11.90
CA GLN A 66 13.45 -0.18 12.19
C GLN A 66 14.83 -0.10 12.87
N LYS A 67 15.41 -1.23 13.26
CA LYS A 67 16.70 -1.34 13.99
C LYS A 67 16.70 -0.55 15.31
N THR A 68 15.61 -0.66 16.06
CA THR A 68 15.42 0.00 17.37
C THR A 68 14.68 -0.89 18.34
N LEU A 69 14.98 -0.74 19.64
CA LEU A 69 14.21 -1.39 20.72
C LEU A 69 12.90 -0.66 21.02
N GLU A 70 12.74 0.55 20.52
CA GLU A 70 11.57 1.42 20.69
C GLU A 70 10.92 1.68 19.32
N PRO A 71 10.07 0.75 18.82
CA PRO A 71 9.39 0.92 17.52
C PRO A 71 8.55 2.20 17.49
N ARG A 72 8.62 2.91 16.39
CA ARG A 72 7.89 4.18 16.21
C ARG A 72 6.73 4.01 15.25
N PHE A 73 5.61 4.64 15.62
CA PHE A 73 4.35 4.64 14.87
C PHE A 73 3.67 6.03 14.89
N ASP A 74 4.46 7.09 15.08
CA ASP A 74 3.90 8.43 15.29
C ASP A 74 3.35 9.02 14.00
N VAL A 75 4.02 8.76 12.88
CA VAL A 75 3.65 9.35 11.60
C VAL A 75 3.43 8.27 10.55
N GLY A 76 2.18 8.04 10.18
CA GLY A 76 1.80 7.06 9.18
C GLY A 76 0.99 7.64 8.03
N ARG A 77 1.01 6.92 6.91
CA ARG A 77 0.20 7.25 5.74
C ARG A 77 -0.47 6.03 5.14
N LEU A 78 -1.75 6.16 4.83
CA LEU A 78 -2.51 5.20 4.05
C LEU A 78 -2.58 5.66 2.60
N LEU A 79 -2.03 4.87 1.69
CA LEU A 79 -2.13 5.07 0.25
C LEU A 79 -3.25 4.19 -0.29
N VAL A 80 -4.26 4.80 -0.93
CA VAL A 80 -5.38 4.07 -1.52
C VAL A 80 -5.39 4.30 -3.01
N PHE A 81 -5.24 3.24 -3.79
CA PHE A 81 -5.25 3.28 -5.25
C PHE A 81 -6.62 2.86 -5.76
N CYS A 82 -7.23 3.71 -6.60
CA CYS A 82 -8.58 3.51 -7.09
C CYS A 82 -8.60 3.32 -8.60
N ALA A 83 -9.26 2.25 -9.06
CA ALA A 83 -9.44 1.98 -10.48
C ALA A 83 -10.69 1.13 -10.71
N ASP A 84 -11.28 1.25 -11.89
CA ASP A 84 -12.39 0.43 -12.31
C ASP A 84 -11.93 -0.82 -13.05
N ASN A 85 -12.64 -1.92 -12.83
CA ASN A 85 -12.34 -3.23 -13.40
C ASN A 85 -13.34 -3.56 -14.51
N GLY A 86 -12.87 -3.71 -15.75
CA GLY A 86 -13.73 -3.96 -16.92
C GLY A 86 -14.53 -5.25 -16.84
N VAL A 87 -14.05 -6.25 -16.08
CA VAL A 87 -14.76 -7.53 -15.86
C VAL A 87 -16.13 -7.35 -15.16
N VAL A 88 -16.43 -6.19 -14.61
CA VAL A 88 -17.77 -5.86 -14.07
C VAL A 88 -18.85 -5.99 -15.14
N ALA A 89 -18.51 -5.81 -16.43
CA ALA A 89 -19.40 -6.01 -17.56
C ALA A 89 -19.99 -7.44 -17.62
N GLU A 90 -19.30 -8.42 -17.01
CA GLU A 90 -19.76 -9.81 -16.94
C GLU A 90 -20.78 -10.07 -15.79
N GLY A 91 -21.26 -9.01 -15.14
CA GLY A 91 -22.29 -9.12 -14.11
C GLY A 91 -21.82 -9.73 -12.78
N ILE A 92 -20.53 -9.67 -12.50
CA ILE A 92 -19.92 -10.30 -11.31
C ILE A 92 -20.11 -9.46 -10.03
N SER A 93 -20.67 -8.28 -10.13
CA SER A 93 -20.86 -7.37 -8.99
C SER A 93 -22.32 -6.92 -8.87
N GLN A 94 -22.80 -6.82 -7.63
CA GLN A 94 -24.12 -6.24 -7.33
C GLN A 94 -24.12 -4.71 -7.40
N SER A 95 -22.95 -4.08 -7.24
CA SER A 95 -22.79 -2.64 -7.32
C SER A 95 -22.33 -2.22 -8.72
N PRO A 96 -22.87 -1.14 -9.26
CA PRO A 96 -22.42 -0.60 -10.53
C PRO A 96 -21.05 0.07 -10.39
N GLN A 97 -20.35 0.22 -11.51
CA GLN A 97 -18.96 0.69 -11.57
C GLN A 97 -18.81 2.13 -11.03
N GLU A 98 -19.82 2.99 -11.20
CA GLU A 98 -19.83 4.39 -10.76
C GLU A 98 -19.63 4.53 -9.23
N VAL A 99 -19.88 3.47 -8.47
CA VAL A 99 -19.66 3.44 -7.02
C VAL A 99 -18.18 3.64 -6.68
N THR A 100 -17.25 3.23 -7.54
CA THR A 100 -15.80 3.42 -7.34
C THR A 100 -15.45 4.90 -7.15
N ALA A 101 -15.93 5.78 -8.05
CA ALA A 101 -15.69 7.22 -7.96
C ALA A 101 -16.28 7.83 -6.68
N THR A 102 -17.48 7.39 -6.29
CA THR A 102 -18.12 7.84 -5.06
C THR A 102 -17.33 7.40 -3.82
N CYS A 103 -16.88 6.16 -3.79
CA CYS A 103 -16.05 5.65 -2.70
C CYS A 103 -14.71 6.38 -2.61
N ALA A 104 -14.04 6.63 -3.74
CA ALA A 104 -12.78 7.37 -3.77
C ALA A 104 -12.94 8.77 -3.15
N LYS A 105 -13.98 9.51 -3.54
CA LYS A 105 -14.30 10.83 -2.95
C LYS A 105 -14.54 10.73 -1.44
N ASN A 106 -15.32 9.75 -0.99
CA ASN A 106 -15.66 9.59 0.42
C ASN A 106 -14.46 9.14 1.26
N ILE A 107 -13.56 8.31 0.70
CA ILE A 107 -12.28 7.94 1.37
C ILE A 107 -11.41 9.19 1.52
N ALA A 108 -11.24 9.96 0.45
CA ALA A 108 -10.45 11.19 0.46
C ALA A 108 -11.00 12.24 1.44
N ALA A 109 -12.32 12.28 1.62
CA ALA A 109 -12.98 13.14 2.59
C ALA A 109 -12.99 12.59 4.03
N GLY A 110 -12.42 11.39 4.28
CA GLY A 110 -12.42 10.75 5.61
C GLY A 110 -13.79 10.27 6.09
N GLN A 111 -14.77 10.11 5.20
CA GLN A 111 -16.16 9.77 5.54
C GLN A 111 -16.45 8.27 5.58
N THR A 112 -15.50 7.44 5.20
CA THR A 112 -15.60 5.98 5.21
C THR A 112 -15.11 5.38 6.54
N ALA A 113 -15.35 4.09 6.75
CA ALA A 113 -14.83 3.37 7.93
C ALA A 113 -13.31 3.52 8.03
N VAL A 114 -12.57 3.27 6.93
CA VAL A 114 -11.11 3.43 6.91
C VAL A 114 -10.68 4.87 7.18
N GLY A 115 -11.44 5.86 6.68
CA GLY A 115 -11.20 7.28 6.94
C GLY A 115 -11.30 7.62 8.43
N ARG A 116 -12.33 7.11 9.12
CA ARG A 116 -12.52 7.29 10.55
C ARG A 116 -11.42 6.61 11.37
N MET A 117 -11.06 5.37 11.01
CA MET A 117 -9.99 4.63 11.68
C MET A 117 -8.64 5.30 11.51
N ALA A 118 -8.31 5.74 10.31
CA ALA A 118 -7.06 6.46 10.04
C ALA A 118 -6.97 7.78 10.83
N SER A 119 -8.08 8.53 10.91
CA SER A 119 -8.14 9.75 11.73
C SER A 119 -7.87 9.47 13.21
N LEU A 120 -8.45 8.40 13.77
CA LEU A 120 -8.21 8.01 15.15
C LEU A 120 -6.75 7.57 15.40
N ALA A 121 -6.13 6.94 14.40
CA ALA A 121 -4.73 6.51 14.46
C ALA A 121 -3.72 7.61 14.12
N GLY A 122 -4.16 8.83 13.82
CA GLY A 122 -3.26 9.90 13.35
C GLY A 122 -2.63 9.63 11.98
N CYS A 123 -3.18 8.65 11.23
CA CYS A 123 -2.67 8.23 9.94
C CYS A 123 -3.25 9.11 8.81
N GLN A 124 -2.38 9.71 8.00
CA GLN A 124 -2.80 10.51 6.85
C GLN A 124 -3.31 9.61 5.72
N ILE A 125 -4.34 10.04 4.99
CA ILE A 125 -4.82 9.33 3.81
C ILE A 125 -4.42 10.09 2.54
N ARG A 126 -3.94 9.34 1.53
CA ARG A 126 -3.77 9.79 0.15
C ARG A 126 -4.51 8.84 -0.76
N VAL A 127 -5.39 9.38 -1.58
CA VAL A 127 -6.18 8.61 -2.56
C VAL A 127 -5.69 8.95 -3.96
N TYR A 128 -5.40 7.93 -4.74
CA TYR A 128 -4.90 8.04 -6.11
C TYR A 128 -5.94 7.47 -7.07
N ASP A 129 -6.34 8.25 -8.06
CA ASP A 129 -7.09 7.75 -9.21
C ASP A 129 -6.07 7.25 -10.25
N VAL A 130 -5.92 5.95 -10.33
CA VAL A 130 -5.04 5.31 -11.32
C VAL A 130 -5.81 4.70 -12.49
N GLY A 131 -7.15 4.79 -12.45
CA GLY A 131 -7.95 4.24 -13.54
C GLY A 131 -9.46 4.23 -13.25
N ILE A 132 -10.02 5.19 -12.56
CA ILE A 132 -11.48 5.30 -12.41
C ILE A 132 -12.09 5.74 -13.75
N ASN A 133 -13.15 5.06 -14.15
CA ASN A 133 -13.86 5.34 -15.40
C ASN A 133 -14.80 6.55 -15.24
N THR A 134 -14.22 7.70 -14.94
CA THR A 134 -14.93 8.99 -14.87
C THR A 134 -14.18 10.08 -15.59
N ARG A 135 -14.90 11.06 -16.13
CA ARG A 135 -14.33 12.29 -16.68
C ARG A 135 -14.33 13.44 -15.67
N GLU A 136 -14.93 13.22 -14.51
CA GLU A 136 -14.96 14.21 -13.44
C GLU A 136 -13.61 14.29 -12.74
N THR A 137 -13.17 15.49 -12.42
CA THR A 137 -12.06 15.69 -11.47
C THR A 137 -12.57 15.42 -10.06
N LEU A 138 -11.99 14.45 -9.37
CA LEU A 138 -12.42 14.05 -8.03
C LEU A 138 -11.70 14.91 -6.98
N CYS A 139 -12.51 15.58 -6.13
CA CYS A 139 -11.96 16.45 -5.09
C CYS A 139 -11.10 15.66 -4.09
N ASN A 140 -9.91 16.17 -3.76
CA ASN A 140 -8.93 15.56 -2.84
C ASN A 140 -8.43 14.16 -3.27
N VAL A 141 -8.64 13.77 -4.49
CA VAL A 141 -8.08 12.57 -5.11
C VAL A 141 -6.95 13.00 -6.05
N ILE A 142 -5.81 12.39 -5.93
CA ILE A 142 -4.65 12.66 -6.78
C ILE A 142 -4.89 11.98 -8.12
N ASP A 143 -4.85 12.75 -9.21
CA ASP A 143 -5.08 12.22 -10.55
C ASP A 143 -3.76 11.68 -11.14
N GLU A 144 -3.66 10.37 -11.17
CA GLU A 144 -2.58 9.58 -11.80
C GLU A 144 -3.19 8.56 -12.78
N LYS A 145 -4.28 8.97 -13.42
CA LYS A 145 -5.09 8.12 -14.28
C LYS A 145 -4.30 7.59 -15.49
N VAL A 146 -4.15 6.27 -15.54
CA VAL A 146 -3.51 5.55 -16.66
C VAL A 146 -4.49 5.33 -17.80
N ALA A 147 -5.74 4.96 -17.46
CA ALA A 147 -6.82 4.73 -18.40
C ALA A 147 -8.18 4.92 -17.71
N HIS A 148 -9.25 4.97 -18.48
CA HIS A 148 -10.63 4.98 -17.97
C HIS A 148 -11.12 3.55 -17.66
N GLY A 149 -10.61 2.95 -16.57
CA GLY A 149 -10.82 1.55 -16.22
C GLY A 149 -9.94 0.60 -17.04
N THR A 150 -9.89 -0.65 -16.59
CA THR A 150 -9.28 -1.73 -17.38
C THR A 150 -10.27 -2.24 -18.42
N LYS A 151 -9.77 -2.98 -19.41
CA LYS A 151 -10.60 -3.80 -20.28
C LYS A 151 -11.11 -5.02 -19.53
N ASP A 152 -12.09 -5.69 -20.13
CA ASP A 152 -12.63 -6.94 -19.62
C ASP A 152 -11.67 -8.10 -19.92
N PHE A 153 -10.98 -8.59 -18.91
CA PHE A 153 -9.98 -9.63 -19.06
C PHE A 153 -10.59 -11.02 -19.44
N TYR A 154 -11.89 -11.16 -19.37
CA TYR A 154 -12.57 -12.34 -19.91
C TYR A 154 -12.52 -12.40 -21.44
N LYS A 155 -12.47 -11.24 -22.11
CA LYS A 155 -12.49 -11.10 -23.56
C LYS A 155 -11.13 -10.75 -24.16
N GLU A 156 -10.35 -9.92 -23.47
CA GLU A 156 -9.07 -9.42 -23.95
C GLU A 156 -8.14 -9.04 -22.80
N PRO A 157 -6.84 -8.83 -22.99
CA PRO A 157 -5.95 -8.35 -21.93
C PRO A 157 -6.49 -7.09 -21.26
N ALA A 158 -6.51 -7.07 -19.93
CA ALA A 158 -7.06 -5.96 -19.12
C ALA A 158 -6.37 -4.63 -19.41
N MET A 159 -5.08 -4.65 -19.70
CA MET A 159 -4.24 -3.49 -20.02
C MET A 159 -3.05 -3.91 -20.88
N ASP A 160 -2.45 -2.98 -21.57
CA ASP A 160 -1.18 -3.21 -22.24
C ASP A 160 0.01 -3.02 -21.28
N GLU A 161 1.22 -3.37 -21.75
CA GLU A 161 2.43 -3.28 -20.94
C GLU A 161 2.76 -1.84 -20.52
N THR A 162 2.50 -0.86 -21.36
CA THR A 162 2.75 0.56 -21.05
C THR A 162 1.84 1.01 -19.91
N GLN A 163 0.57 0.67 -19.96
CA GLN A 163 -0.40 0.97 -18.91
C GLN A 163 -0.01 0.29 -17.59
N MET A 164 0.42 -0.97 -17.64
CA MET A 164 0.89 -1.69 -16.45
C MET A 164 2.11 -0.97 -15.83
N ARG A 165 3.10 -0.60 -16.64
CA ARG A 165 4.30 0.11 -16.17
C ARG A 165 3.96 1.47 -15.56
N GLN A 166 3.05 2.23 -16.18
CA GLN A 166 2.59 3.51 -15.63
C GLN A 166 1.91 3.35 -14.28
N ALA A 167 1.02 2.36 -14.12
CA ALA A 167 0.35 2.08 -12.85
C ALA A 167 1.33 1.67 -11.75
N LEU A 168 2.32 0.83 -12.07
CA LEU A 168 3.38 0.45 -11.14
C LEU A 168 4.26 1.65 -10.76
N GLN A 169 4.60 2.52 -11.73
CA GLN A 169 5.38 3.74 -11.48
C GLN A 169 4.65 4.69 -10.52
N CYS A 170 3.33 4.84 -10.65
CA CYS A 170 2.53 5.61 -9.69
C CYS A 170 2.71 5.10 -8.26
N GLY A 171 2.70 3.77 -8.07
CA GLY A 171 2.95 3.15 -6.76
C GLY A 171 4.34 3.47 -6.20
N LEU A 172 5.38 3.38 -7.05
CA LEU A 172 6.75 3.73 -6.67
C LEU A 172 6.87 5.21 -6.26
N ASP A 173 6.27 6.10 -7.04
CA ASP A 173 6.27 7.54 -6.77
C ASP A 173 5.57 7.89 -5.46
N ALA A 174 4.45 7.24 -5.18
CA ALA A 174 3.71 7.42 -3.93
C ALA A 174 4.54 6.98 -2.71
N VAL A 175 5.23 5.84 -2.80
CA VAL A 175 6.11 5.36 -1.73
C VAL A 175 7.36 6.25 -1.60
N TYR A 176 7.93 6.70 -2.71
CA TYR A 176 9.06 7.64 -2.68
C TYR A 176 8.69 8.95 -1.97
N ALA A 177 7.51 9.49 -2.24
CA ALA A 177 7.00 10.67 -1.52
C ALA A 177 6.86 10.41 0.00
N CYS A 178 6.39 9.23 0.39
CA CYS A 178 6.33 8.84 1.81
C CYS A 178 7.71 8.79 2.46
N LYS A 179 8.72 8.30 1.74
CA LYS A 179 10.11 8.28 2.21
C LYS A 179 10.67 9.70 2.39
N CYS A 180 10.41 10.60 1.45
CA CYS A 180 10.83 12.00 1.56
C CYS A 180 10.18 12.71 2.76
N ASP A 181 8.95 12.32 3.12
CA ASP A 181 8.22 12.84 4.28
C ASP A 181 8.66 12.21 5.62
N ASN A 182 9.63 11.29 5.62
CA ASN A 182 10.15 10.58 6.79
C ASN A 182 9.06 9.90 7.63
N LEU A 183 8.15 9.18 7.00
CA LEU A 183 7.11 8.43 7.70
C LEU A 183 7.68 7.21 8.43
N ASP A 184 7.09 6.87 9.56
CA ASP A 184 7.45 5.67 10.33
C ASP A 184 6.88 4.41 9.68
N TYR A 185 5.69 4.51 9.07
CA TYR A 185 5.04 3.40 8.39
C TYR A 185 4.13 3.86 7.24
N VAL A 186 3.88 2.96 6.31
CA VAL A 186 2.96 3.13 5.20
C VAL A 186 1.98 1.96 5.19
N CYS A 187 0.69 2.28 5.12
CA CYS A 187 -0.36 1.32 4.83
C CYS A 187 -0.76 1.44 3.36
N ILE A 188 -1.14 0.34 2.75
CA ILE A 188 -1.63 0.31 1.37
C ILE A 188 -3.04 -0.24 1.33
N GLY A 189 -3.86 0.31 0.46
CA GLY A 189 -5.22 -0.13 0.20
C GLY A 189 -5.57 0.10 -1.26
N GLU A 190 -6.65 -0.51 -1.68
CA GLU A 190 -7.19 -0.33 -3.01
C GLU A 190 -8.72 -0.20 -2.95
N MET A 191 -9.30 0.39 -4.00
CA MET A 191 -10.75 0.48 -4.20
C MET A 191 -11.08 0.38 -5.68
N GLY A 192 -11.93 -0.59 -6.02
CA GLY A 192 -12.45 -0.76 -7.37
C GLY A 192 -13.55 -1.80 -7.40
N ILE A 193 -14.72 -1.47 -7.94
CA ILE A 193 -15.77 -2.47 -8.09
C ILE A 193 -15.29 -3.60 -8.98
N GLY A 194 -15.44 -4.86 -8.53
CA GLY A 194 -14.92 -6.05 -9.22
C GLY A 194 -13.48 -6.44 -8.86
N ASN A 195 -12.83 -5.71 -7.94
CA ASN A 195 -11.45 -5.91 -7.50
C ASN A 195 -11.14 -7.33 -7.03
N THR A 196 -12.04 -7.98 -6.31
CA THR A 196 -11.84 -9.35 -5.79
C THR A 196 -11.72 -10.38 -6.92
N THR A 197 -12.50 -10.23 -7.99
CA THR A 197 -12.41 -11.08 -9.19
C THR A 197 -11.06 -10.88 -9.89
N THR A 198 -10.64 -9.62 -10.08
CA THR A 198 -9.34 -9.29 -10.67
C THR A 198 -8.18 -9.81 -9.82
N SER A 199 -8.23 -9.60 -8.49
CA SER A 199 -7.19 -10.10 -7.57
C SER A 199 -7.08 -11.62 -7.60
N SER A 200 -8.22 -12.32 -7.64
CA SER A 200 -8.26 -13.77 -7.74
C SER A 200 -7.65 -14.28 -9.06
N ALA A 201 -7.97 -13.61 -10.18
CA ALA A 201 -7.41 -13.96 -11.49
C ALA A 201 -5.88 -13.74 -11.52
N VAL A 202 -5.39 -12.62 -10.99
CA VAL A 202 -3.94 -12.35 -10.90
C VAL A 202 -3.26 -13.39 -10.01
N ALA A 203 -3.83 -13.70 -8.83
CA ALA A 203 -3.27 -14.70 -7.94
C ALA A 203 -3.24 -16.10 -8.60
N ALA A 204 -4.31 -16.49 -9.30
CA ALA A 204 -4.37 -17.77 -10.02
C ALA A 204 -3.29 -17.85 -11.11
N ALA A 205 -3.09 -16.77 -11.87
CA ALA A 205 -2.07 -16.70 -12.91
C ALA A 205 -0.65 -16.81 -12.34
N LEU A 206 -0.34 -16.05 -11.29
CA LEU A 206 0.98 -16.05 -10.64
C LEU A 206 1.30 -17.38 -9.97
N LEU A 207 0.33 -18.01 -9.34
CA LEU A 207 0.48 -19.30 -8.66
C LEU A 207 0.31 -20.49 -9.59
N GLN A 208 -0.04 -20.27 -10.87
CA GLN A 208 -0.36 -21.31 -11.86
C GLN A 208 -1.40 -22.31 -11.33
N LYS A 209 -2.39 -21.82 -10.59
CA LYS A 209 -3.50 -22.60 -10.01
C LYS A 209 -4.83 -22.16 -10.62
N LYS A 210 -5.79 -23.13 -10.66
CA LYS A 210 -7.17 -22.86 -11.04
C LYS A 210 -7.97 -22.43 -9.81
#